data_212952bf8a97e3dfdc788f808b132559
#
_entry.id   212952bf8a97e3dfdc788f808b132559
#
_cell.length_a   1.000
_cell.length_b   1.000
_cell.length_c   1.000
_cell.angle_alpha   90.00
_cell.angle_beta   90.00
_cell.angle_gamma   90.00
#
_symmetry.space_group_name_H-M   'P 1'
#
loop_
_entity.id
_entity.type
_entity.pdbx_description
1 polymer ?
#
loop_
_entity_poly.entity_id
_entity_poly.type
_entity_poly.pdbx_seq_one_letter_code
_entity_poly.pdbx_strand_id
1 'polypeptide(L)'
;MMELLANKLNRKYIGIDISEEFLEISKSRIEEINEGQLELTLDFINIISIDNTNEKILIKMEEDMTRKEAKPVLKWAGGKAKLIPIFEEKYPKELIDGKINTYIEPFIGGGAVFFSMLSKYNFDRVVINDINSELILTYKVIKEVPEELINILDKCQNKYNDLKNLEEKQLYYYEIRDKFNEAKGKLNYDIIDDKAIEHAAYMIFINKSCFNGLYRENKKGGFNVPFGKKEKLNCYDRENIMAVSQALKNVIILNGDFEGIIEYVDENTFIYMDPPYRPLNASSNFNEYSKEPFNDDAQRRLSKFFNELNEIGAKIMKSNSDPKNTDENDEFFDELYSNYNISRISASRSINSKGTGRGKVSEILITNY
;
A
#
# COMPACT_ATOMS: atom_id res chain seq x y z
N MET A 1 6.80 -28.17 -26.24
CA MET A 1 6.03 -27.02 -25.77
C MET A 1 6.89 -25.79 -25.51
N MET A 2 7.94 -25.90 -24.69
CA MET A 2 8.93 -24.81 -24.50
C MET A 2 9.56 -24.32 -25.80
N GLU A 3 9.83 -25.25 -26.73
CA GLU A 3 10.33 -24.95 -28.06
C GLU A 3 9.34 -24.15 -28.91
N LEU A 4 8.05 -24.44 -28.81
CA LEU A 4 6.99 -23.71 -29.50
C LEU A 4 6.81 -22.29 -28.98
N LEU A 5 6.93 -22.10 -27.65
CA LEU A 5 6.91 -20.80 -26.99
C LEU A 5 8.17 -19.99 -27.33
N ALA A 6 9.35 -20.60 -27.27
CA ALA A 6 10.60 -19.94 -27.62
C ALA A 6 10.63 -19.50 -29.11
N ASN A 7 10.08 -20.30 -30.03
CA ASN A 7 9.95 -19.93 -31.41
C ASN A 7 8.94 -18.80 -31.67
N LYS A 8 7.80 -18.78 -30.97
CA LYS A 8 6.82 -17.66 -31.06
C LYS A 8 7.41 -16.34 -30.53
N LEU A 9 8.37 -16.39 -29.61
CA LEU A 9 8.99 -15.22 -28.97
C LEU A 9 10.34 -14.85 -29.56
N ASN A 10 10.79 -15.53 -30.62
CA ASN A 10 12.10 -15.30 -31.26
C ASN A 10 13.30 -15.44 -30.30
N ARG A 11 13.22 -16.34 -29.28
CA ARG A 11 14.25 -16.59 -28.25
C ARG A 11 14.87 -17.97 -28.43
N LYS A 12 16.13 -18.14 -28.01
CA LYS A 12 16.83 -19.44 -28.05
C LYS A 12 16.28 -20.38 -27.00
N TYR A 13 15.93 -21.59 -27.39
CA TYR A 13 15.46 -22.67 -26.55
C TYR A 13 16.67 -23.39 -25.88
N ILE A 14 16.55 -23.65 -24.58
CA ILE A 14 17.43 -24.56 -23.85
C ILE A 14 16.57 -25.73 -23.39
N GLY A 15 16.86 -26.92 -23.91
CA GLY A 15 16.12 -28.14 -23.60
C GLY A 15 16.24 -28.53 -22.13
N ILE A 16 15.11 -28.78 -21.50
CA ILE A 16 15.03 -29.42 -20.17
C ILE A 16 14.28 -30.72 -20.37
N ASP A 17 14.82 -31.81 -19.86
CA ASP A 17 14.20 -33.12 -19.89
C ASP A 17 13.08 -33.17 -18.85
N ILE A 18 11.83 -33.07 -19.32
CA ILE A 18 10.64 -33.11 -18.48
C ILE A 18 9.84 -34.37 -18.78
N SER A 19 9.35 -35.07 -17.75
CA SER A 19 8.55 -36.29 -17.93
C SER A 19 7.31 -36.06 -18.78
N GLU A 20 6.87 -37.07 -19.56
CA GLU A 20 5.69 -36.99 -20.45
C GLU A 20 4.40 -36.56 -19.72
N GLU A 21 4.24 -36.95 -18.45
CA GLU A 21 3.10 -36.62 -17.60
C GLU A 21 2.98 -35.10 -17.31
N PHE A 22 4.11 -34.44 -17.14
CA PHE A 22 4.22 -32.99 -16.95
C PHE A 22 3.91 -32.20 -18.23
N LEU A 23 4.25 -32.77 -19.38
CA LEU A 23 3.95 -32.19 -20.69
C LEU A 23 2.43 -32.17 -20.96
N GLU A 24 1.69 -33.18 -20.54
CA GLU A 24 0.22 -33.23 -20.68
C GLU A 24 -0.51 -32.22 -19.79
N ILE A 25 -0.10 -32.11 -18.51
CA ILE A 25 -0.67 -31.13 -17.57
C ILE A 25 -0.43 -29.69 -18.06
N SER A 26 0.77 -29.42 -18.56
CA SER A 26 1.12 -28.12 -19.10
C SER A 26 0.37 -27.80 -20.41
N LYS A 27 0.09 -28.79 -21.27
CA LYS A 27 -0.70 -28.62 -22.50
C LYS A 27 -2.15 -28.24 -22.21
N SER A 28 -2.82 -28.93 -21.27
CA SER A 28 -4.20 -28.63 -20.90
C SER A 28 -4.38 -27.24 -20.30
N ARG A 29 -3.39 -26.77 -19.51
CA ARG A 29 -3.43 -25.42 -18.91
C ARG A 29 -3.12 -24.28 -19.88
N ILE A 30 -2.35 -24.51 -20.93
CA ILE A 30 -2.06 -23.48 -21.96
C ILE A 30 -3.23 -23.31 -22.93
N GLU A 31 -4.04 -24.33 -23.17
CA GLU A 31 -5.25 -24.23 -23.98
C GLU A 31 -6.34 -23.36 -23.31
N GLU A 32 -6.29 -23.21 -21.97
CA GLU A 32 -7.22 -22.37 -21.19
C GLU A 32 -6.78 -20.91 -21.04
N ILE A 33 -5.56 -20.54 -21.47
CA ILE A 33 -5.01 -19.19 -21.28
C ILE A 33 -5.24 -18.33 -22.52
N ASN A 34 -6.01 -17.25 -22.38
CA ASN A 34 -6.18 -16.21 -23.41
C ASN A 34 -4.86 -15.46 -23.68
N GLU A 35 -4.64 -15.00 -24.92
CA GLU A 35 -3.40 -14.37 -25.41
C GLU A 35 -2.86 -13.23 -24.50
N GLY A 36 -3.73 -12.50 -23.79
CA GLY A 36 -3.33 -11.43 -22.86
C GLY A 36 -2.73 -11.89 -21.53
N GLN A 37 -2.87 -13.17 -21.15
CA GLN A 37 -2.24 -13.74 -19.94
C GLN A 37 -0.87 -14.36 -20.20
N LEU A 38 -0.48 -14.49 -21.47
CA LEU A 38 0.82 -15.04 -21.85
C LEU A 38 2.00 -14.13 -21.49
N GLU A 39 1.81 -12.82 -21.47
CA GLU A 39 2.86 -11.86 -21.09
C GLU A 39 3.25 -11.99 -19.59
N LEU A 40 2.27 -12.19 -18.72
CA LEU A 40 2.50 -12.38 -17.28
C LEU A 40 3.28 -13.67 -16.94
N THR A 41 3.10 -14.71 -17.75
CA THR A 41 3.78 -16.00 -17.56
C THR A 41 5.25 -15.96 -18.01
N LEU A 42 5.63 -14.99 -18.83
CA LEU A 42 6.98 -14.87 -19.42
C LEU A 42 7.99 -14.24 -18.46
N ASP A 43 7.57 -13.36 -17.57
CA ASP A 43 8.44 -12.80 -16.53
C ASP A 43 8.91 -13.88 -15.54
N PHE A 44 8.11 -14.93 -15.32
CA PHE A 44 8.48 -16.08 -14.48
C PHE A 44 9.56 -16.98 -15.09
N ILE A 45 9.64 -17.07 -16.40
CA ILE A 45 10.61 -17.94 -17.09
C ILE A 45 12.04 -17.37 -17.05
N ASN A 46 12.20 -16.08 -16.84
CA ASN A 46 13.50 -15.41 -16.79
C ASN A 46 14.27 -15.62 -15.46
N ILE A 47 13.63 -16.21 -14.44
CA ILE A 47 14.21 -16.39 -13.08
C ILE A 47 14.84 -17.78 -12.88
N ILE A 48 14.81 -18.67 -13.86
CA ILE A 48 15.38 -20.01 -13.72
C ILE A 48 16.90 -19.95 -13.89
N SER A 49 17.63 -19.73 -12.81
CA SER A 49 19.02 -20.16 -12.69
C SER A 49 19.03 -21.68 -12.45
N ILE A 50 19.76 -22.37 -13.31
CA ILE A 50 19.87 -23.83 -13.33
C ILE A 50 20.66 -24.30 -12.11
N ASP A 51 19.96 -24.74 -11.08
CA ASP A 51 20.54 -25.55 -10.02
C ASP A 51 19.79 -26.89 -9.92
N ASN A 52 20.54 -27.97 -9.78
CA ASN A 52 20.21 -29.38 -10.05
C ASN A 52 19.13 -30.03 -9.17
N THR A 53 17.97 -29.39 -8.92
CA THR A 53 16.84 -30.05 -8.24
C THR A 53 15.49 -29.63 -8.85
N ASN A 54 15.05 -30.36 -9.88
CA ASN A 54 13.81 -30.16 -10.62
C ASN A 54 12.56 -30.07 -9.72
N GLU A 55 12.48 -30.85 -8.63
CA GLU A 55 11.37 -30.80 -7.66
C GLU A 55 11.26 -29.45 -6.92
N LYS A 56 12.36 -28.85 -6.51
CA LYS A 56 12.36 -27.55 -5.81
C LYS A 56 11.92 -26.38 -6.70
N ILE A 57 12.23 -26.46 -7.99
CA ILE A 57 11.83 -25.43 -8.97
C ILE A 57 10.33 -25.50 -9.22
N LEU A 58 9.76 -26.71 -9.34
CA LEU A 58 8.34 -26.94 -9.56
C LEU A 58 7.49 -26.51 -8.35
N ILE A 59 7.90 -26.90 -7.13
CA ILE A 59 7.25 -26.48 -5.89
C ILE A 59 7.26 -24.95 -5.78
N LYS A 60 8.36 -24.30 -6.10
CA LYS A 60 8.48 -22.84 -6.07
C LYS A 60 7.60 -22.17 -7.12
N MET A 61 7.47 -22.72 -8.33
CA MET A 61 6.59 -22.20 -9.37
C MET A 61 5.11 -22.41 -9.00
N GLU A 62 4.73 -23.51 -8.40
CA GLU A 62 3.37 -23.75 -7.89
C GLU A 62 3.03 -22.83 -6.70
N GLU A 63 3.98 -22.64 -5.78
CA GLU A 63 3.83 -21.67 -4.69
C GLU A 63 3.68 -20.23 -5.21
N ASP A 64 4.43 -19.83 -6.22
CA ASP A 64 4.35 -18.49 -6.81
C ASP A 64 3.07 -18.30 -7.65
N MET A 65 2.57 -19.32 -8.35
CA MET A 65 1.32 -19.26 -9.11
C MET A 65 0.06 -19.26 -8.23
N THR A 66 0.14 -19.79 -7.00
CA THR A 66 -0.96 -19.76 -6.02
C THR A 66 -0.88 -18.57 -5.07
N ARG A 67 0.17 -17.76 -5.17
CA ARG A 67 0.43 -16.67 -4.23
C ARG A 67 -0.59 -15.57 -4.40
N LYS A 68 -1.32 -15.31 -3.34
CA LYS A 68 -2.27 -14.19 -3.28
C LYS A 68 -1.50 -12.87 -3.37
N GLU A 69 -1.90 -11.99 -4.28
CA GLU A 69 -1.38 -10.63 -4.32
C GLU A 69 -1.61 -9.90 -2.99
N ALA A 70 -0.56 -9.27 -2.48
CA ALA A 70 -0.65 -8.47 -1.26
C ALA A 70 -1.57 -7.25 -1.48
N LYS A 71 -2.45 -6.99 -0.50
CA LYS A 71 -3.40 -5.86 -0.51
C LYS A 71 -3.37 -5.13 0.83
N PRO A 72 -3.79 -3.86 0.87
CA PRO A 72 -3.88 -3.11 2.11
C PRO A 72 -4.57 -3.88 3.24
N VAL A 73 -3.88 -4.06 4.37
CA VAL A 73 -4.43 -4.71 5.56
C VAL A 73 -5.37 -3.75 6.29
N LEU A 74 -4.98 -2.50 6.42
CA LEU A 74 -5.75 -1.45 7.07
C LEU A 74 -6.58 -0.67 6.07
N LYS A 75 -7.77 -0.23 6.49
CA LYS A 75 -8.48 0.84 5.81
C LYS A 75 -7.84 2.16 6.22
N TRP A 76 -7.37 2.90 5.23
CA TRP A 76 -6.73 4.20 5.43
C TRP A 76 -7.43 5.27 4.59
N ALA A 77 -7.55 6.49 5.13
CA ALA A 77 -8.17 7.56 4.38
C ALA A 77 -7.31 7.93 3.17
N GLY A 78 -7.93 8.34 2.09
CA GLY A 78 -7.24 8.70 0.86
C GLY A 78 -6.79 7.52 0.00
N GLY A 79 -7.22 6.27 0.30
CA GLY A 79 -6.79 5.09 -0.46
C GLY A 79 -6.98 5.23 -1.97
N LYS A 80 -5.91 4.99 -2.75
CA LYS A 80 -5.79 5.25 -4.18
C LYS A 80 -6.14 4.09 -5.11
N ALA A 81 -6.64 2.97 -4.56
CA ALA A 81 -6.90 1.75 -5.35
C ALA A 81 -7.71 1.98 -6.64
N LYS A 82 -8.65 2.93 -6.63
CA LYS A 82 -9.46 3.26 -7.81
C LYS A 82 -8.74 4.14 -8.84
N LEU A 83 -7.65 4.78 -8.45
CA LEU A 83 -6.86 5.67 -9.31
C LEU A 83 -5.65 4.97 -9.93
N ILE A 84 -5.29 3.77 -9.43
CA ILE A 84 -4.15 3.01 -9.94
C ILE A 84 -4.17 2.88 -11.47
N PRO A 85 -5.29 2.51 -12.14
CA PRO A 85 -5.30 2.40 -13.60
C PRO A 85 -4.96 3.72 -14.31
N ILE A 86 -5.35 4.87 -13.72
CA ILE A 86 -5.01 6.19 -14.27
C ILE A 86 -3.54 6.53 -14.01
N PHE A 87 -3.01 6.12 -12.85
CA PHE A 87 -1.60 6.34 -12.51
C PHE A 87 -0.67 5.54 -13.44
N GLU A 88 -1.04 4.32 -13.78
CA GLU A 88 -0.29 3.45 -14.70
C GLU A 88 -0.06 4.08 -16.08
N GLU A 89 -1.07 4.79 -16.60
CA GLU A 89 -0.96 5.54 -17.85
C GLU A 89 0.01 6.74 -17.76
N LYS A 90 0.40 7.10 -16.53
CA LYS A 90 1.24 8.27 -16.23
C LYS A 90 2.60 7.91 -15.64
N TYR A 91 2.92 6.62 -15.50
CA TYR A 91 4.24 6.21 -14.99
C TYR A 91 5.36 6.63 -15.94
N PRO A 92 6.55 6.95 -15.41
CA PRO A 92 7.67 7.35 -16.25
C PRO A 92 8.12 6.21 -17.15
N LYS A 93 8.57 6.58 -18.35
CA LYS A 93 9.07 5.61 -19.32
C LYS A 93 10.22 4.77 -18.76
N GLU A 94 11.06 5.36 -17.92
CA GLU A 94 12.20 4.70 -17.27
C GLU A 94 11.75 3.56 -16.35
N LEU A 95 10.59 3.66 -15.71
CA LEU A 95 10.00 2.58 -14.94
C LEU A 95 9.52 1.44 -15.86
N ILE A 96 8.81 1.79 -16.93
CA ILE A 96 8.29 0.82 -17.91
C ILE A 96 9.44 0.09 -18.63
N ASP A 97 10.51 0.81 -18.94
CA ASP A 97 11.71 0.26 -19.58
C ASP A 97 12.61 -0.53 -18.60
N GLY A 98 12.25 -0.65 -17.31
CA GLY A 98 13.02 -1.37 -16.28
C GLY A 98 14.35 -0.70 -15.89
N LYS A 99 14.47 0.62 -16.07
CA LYS A 99 15.67 1.40 -15.70
C LYS A 99 15.62 1.89 -14.25
N ILE A 100 14.43 1.93 -13.66
CA ILE A 100 14.23 2.27 -12.25
C ILE A 100 14.49 1.01 -11.42
N ASN A 101 15.42 1.09 -10.48
CA ASN A 101 15.76 0.01 -9.57
C ASN A 101 15.39 0.29 -8.09
N THR A 102 15.02 1.52 -7.78
CA THR A 102 14.62 1.95 -6.42
C THR A 102 13.20 2.53 -6.45
N TYR A 103 12.33 2.04 -5.54
CA TYR A 103 10.98 2.58 -5.36
C TYR A 103 10.78 3.09 -3.94
N ILE A 104 10.19 4.29 -3.80
CA ILE A 104 10.00 4.94 -2.50
C ILE A 104 8.59 5.52 -2.35
N GLU A 105 7.92 5.26 -1.20
CA GLU A 105 6.73 5.97 -0.75
C GLU A 105 6.98 6.65 0.62
N PRO A 106 7.17 7.98 0.68
CA PRO A 106 7.39 8.69 1.93
C PRO A 106 6.12 8.89 2.78
N PHE A 107 4.94 8.58 2.24
CA PHE A 107 3.63 8.64 2.87
C PHE A 107 2.87 7.35 2.54
N ILE A 108 3.28 6.22 3.13
CA ILE A 108 2.76 4.90 2.74
C ILE A 108 1.27 4.72 3.00
N GLY A 109 0.73 5.29 4.09
CA GLY A 109 -0.65 5.09 4.47
C GLY A 109 -1.08 3.62 4.44
N GLY A 110 -2.17 3.32 3.71
CA GLY A 110 -2.64 1.95 3.52
C GLY A 110 -1.86 1.12 2.50
N GLY A 111 -0.94 1.72 1.73
CA GLY A 111 -0.06 1.03 0.80
C GLY A 111 -0.72 0.54 -0.50
N ALA A 112 -1.81 1.17 -0.96
CA ALA A 112 -2.52 0.68 -2.14
C ALA A 112 -1.67 0.76 -3.42
N VAL A 113 -0.93 1.87 -3.63
CA VAL A 113 -0.03 2.03 -4.78
C VAL A 113 1.20 1.15 -4.59
N PHE A 114 1.77 1.11 -3.39
CA PHE A 114 2.90 0.28 -3.02
C PHE A 114 2.70 -1.20 -3.40
N PHE A 115 1.60 -1.82 -2.97
CA PHE A 115 1.35 -3.23 -3.31
C PHE A 115 1.12 -3.43 -4.81
N SER A 116 0.47 -2.48 -5.49
CA SER A 116 0.33 -2.53 -6.95
C SER A 116 1.68 -2.43 -7.67
N MET A 117 2.58 -1.57 -7.18
CA MET A 117 3.93 -1.44 -7.74
C MET A 117 4.73 -2.74 -7.59
N LEU A 118 4.73 -3.34 -6.39
CA LEU A 118 5.44 -4.59 -6.13
C LEU A 118 4.85 -5.80 -6.87
N SER A 119 3.58 -5.76 -7.27
CA SER A 119 2.99 -6.84 -8.07
C SER A 119 3.36 -6.77 -9.54
N LYS A 120 3.83 -5.61 -10.04
CA LYS A 120 4.08 -5.36 -11.47
C LYS A 120 5.53 -5.13 -11.84
N TYR A 121 6.32 -4.61 -10.91
CA TYR A 121 7.71 -4.21 -11.15
C TYR A 121 8.65 -4.85 -10.13
N ASN A 122 9.87 -5.11 -10.56
CA ASN A 122 10.94 -5.60 -9.71
C ASN A 122 11.88 -4.44 -9.36
N PHE A 123 12.19 -4.31 -8.08
CA PHE A 123 13.09 -3.29 -7.58
C PHE A 123 14.21 -3.93 -6.74
N ASP A 124 15.43 -3.41 -6.87
CA ASP A 124 16.56 -3.81 -6.02
C ASP A 124 16.43 -3.23 -4.62
N ARG A 125 15.81 -2.05 -4.51
CA ARG A 125 15.57 -1.34 -3.25
C ARG A 125 14.16 -0.80 -3.20
N VAL A 126 13.50 -1.04 -2.06
CA VAL A 126 12.18 -0.47 -1.79
C VAL A 126 12.20 0.15 -0.40
N VAL A 127 11.72 1.39 -0.30
CA VAL A 127 11.66 2.15 0.96
C VAL A 127 10.24 2.67 1.17
N ILE A 128 9.69 2.45 2.34
CA ILE A 128 8.43 3.05 2.76
C ILE A 128 8.63 3.86 4.03
N ASN A 129 7.90 4.95 4.17
CA ASN A 129 7.90 5.79 5.35
C ASN A 129 6.50 6.29 5.67
N ASP A 130 6.24 6.54 6.93
CA ASP A 130 5.09 7.31 7.40
C ASP A 130 5.43 7.95 8.75
N ILE A 131 4.86 9.11 9.02
CA ILE A 131 4.99 9.78 10.31
C ILE A 131 4.19 9.08 11.40
N ASN A 132 3.18 8.28 11.04
CA ASN A 132 2.34 7.56 11.98
C ASN A 132 3.03 6.30 12.51
N SER A 133 3.54 6.38 13.73
CA SER A 133 4.29 5.29 14.36
C SER A 133 3.45 4.02 14.57
N GLU A 134 2.13 4.14 14.81
CA GLU A 134 1.21 3.01 14.98
C GLU A 134 1.05 2.22 13.67
N LEU A 135 0.96 2.95 12.57
CA LEU A 135 0.89 2.36 11.23
C LEU A 135 2.20 1.64 10.89
N ILE A 136 3.33 2.31 11.11
CA ILE A 136 4.66 1.74 10.83
C ILE A 136 4.93 0.52 11.72
N LEU A 137 4.59 0.57 13.00
CA LEU A 137 4.69 -0.61 13.87
C LEU A 137 3.88 -1.77 13.32
N THR A 138 2.65 -1.52 12.84
CA THR A 138 1.82 -2.56 12.24
C THR A 138 2.49 -3.20 11.03
N TYR A 139 3.10 -2.41 10.14
CA TYR A 139 3.88 -2.93 9.01
C TYR A 139 5.11 -3.74 9.46
N LYS A 140 5.87 -3.24 10.47
CA LYS A 140 7.02 -3.97 11.04
C LYS A 140 6.60 -5.32 11.64
N VAL A 141 5.51 -5.36 12.40
CA VAL A 141 4.99 -6.60 13.01
C VAL A 141 4.53 -7.59 11.94
N ILE A 142 3.78 -7.13 10.90
CA ILE A 142 3.40 -8.00 9.79
C ILE A 142 4.63 -8.57 9.07
N LYS A 143 5.67 -7.75 8.89
CA LYS A 143 6.90 -8.18 8.24
C LYS A 143 7.62 -9.28 9.02
N GLU A 144 7.81 -9.10 10.31
CA GLU A 144 8.74 -9.92 11.11
C GLU A 144 8.05 -11.13 11.79
N VAL A 145 6.80 -10.95 12.28
CA VAL A 145 6.11 -11.96 13.12
C VAL A 145 4.62 -12.11 12.74
N PRO A 146 4.31 -12.43 11.47
CA PRO A 146 2.92 -12.48 10.98
C PRO A 146 2.06 -13.54 11.69
N GLU A 147 2.64 -14.67 12.08
CA GLU A 147 1.91 -15.76 12.73
C GLU A 147 1.48 -15.39 14.15
N GLU A 148 2.36 -14.77 14.92
CA GLU A 148 2.06 -14.27 16.26
C GLU A 148 0.96 -13.21 16.22
N LEU A 149 1.03 -12.29 15.23
CA LEU A 149 -0.01 -11.29 14.99
C LEU A 149 -1.35 -11.97 14.70
N ILE A 150 -1.39 -12.95 13.80
CA ILE A 150 -2.59 -13.71 13.43
C ILE A 150 -3.19 -14.40 14.66
N ASN A 151 -2.36 -15.03 15.51
CA ASN A 151 -2.83 -15.69 16.72
C ASN A 151 -3.56 -14.73 17.68
N ILE A 152 -3.14 -13.47 17.78
CA ILE A 152 -3.83 -12.47 18.61
C ILE A 152 -5.10 -11.99 17.91
N LEU A 153 -5.05 -11.77 16.59
CA LEU A 153 -6.23 -11.39 15.81
C LEU A 153 -7.33 -12.45 15.88
N ASP A 154 -6.97 -13.74 15.83
CA ASP A 154 -7.90 -14.85 16.02
C ASP A 154 -8.61 -14.78 17.38
N LYS A 155 -7.85 -14.58 18.46
CA LYS A 155 -8.42 -14.44 19.81
C LYS A 155 -9.38 -13.24 19.88
N CYS A 156 -9.01 -12.10 19.32
CA CYS A 156 -9.86 -10.91 19.31
C CYS A 156 -11.13 -11.12 18.49
N GLN A 157 -11.00 -11.69 17.28
CA GLN A 157 -12.12 -11.95 16.37
C GLN A 157 -13.10 -12.98 16.93
N ASN A 158 -12.59 -14.09 17.45
CA ASN A 158 -13.42 -15.16 18.02
C ASN A 158 -14.17 -14.64 19.25
N LYS A 159 -13.46 -13.98 20.20
CA LYS A 159 -14.12 -13.35 21.35
C LYS A 159 -15.24 -12.39 20.92
N TYR A 160 -14.98 -11.53 19.92
CA TYR A 160 -15.99 -10.60 19.40
C TYR A 160 -17.21 -11.33 18.81
N ASN A 161 -16.98 -12.37 18.02
CA ASN A 161 -18.04 -13.09 17.32
C ASN A 161 -18.88 -13.98 18.25
N ASP A 162 -18.31 -14.43 19.38
CA ASP A 162 -19.01 -15.23 20.41
C ASP A 162 -19.93 -14.38 21.30
N LEU A 163 -19.78 -13.05 21.31
CA LEU A 163 -20.67 -12.15 22.05
C LEU A 163 -22.08 -12.14 21.47
N LYS A 164 -23.07 -12.16 22.34
CA LYS A 164 -24.47 -12.44 21.98
C LYS A 164 -25.18 -11.29 21.26
N ASN A 165 -24.83 -10.06 21.58
CA ASN A 165 -25.54 -8.88 21.10
C ASN A 165 -24.58 -7.70 20.82
N LEU A 166 -25.11 -6.66 20.19
CA LEU A 166 -24.34 -5.47 19.81
C LEU A 166 -23.84 -4.66 21.01
N GLU A 167 -24.51 -4.72 22.14
CA GLU A 167 -24.09 -3.99 23.36
C GLU A 167 -22.81 -4.63 23.94
N GLU A 168 -22.76 -5.96 24.06
CA GLU A 168 -21.56 -6.68 24.49
C GLU A 168 -20.40 -6.44 23.50
N LYS A 169 -20.68 -6.47 22.19
CA LYS A 169 -19.67 -6.19 21.14
C LYS A 169 -19.16 -4.76 21.22
N GLN A 170 -20.02 -3.81 21.53
CA GLN A 170 -19.63 -2.41 21.72
C GLN A 170 -18.73 -2.24 22.95
N LEU A 171 -19.06 -2.90 24.07
CA LEU A 171 -18.25 -2.87 25.28
C LEU A 171 -16.85 -3.46 25.00
N TYR A 172 -16.79 -4.60 24.32
CA TYR A 172 -15.51 -5.21 23.95
C TYR A 172 -14.70 -4.37 22.98
N TYR A 173 -15.36 -3.72 21.97
CA TYR A 173 -14.68 -2.77 21.10
C TYR A 173 -14.04 -1.64 21.89
N TYR A 174 -14.75 -1.05 22.85
CA TYR A 174 -14.21 0.04 23.66
C TYR A 174 -13.12 -0.44 24.62
N GLU A 175 -13.22 -1.66 25.16
CA GLU A 175 -12.15 -2.28 25.96
C GLU A 175 -10.83 -2.34 25.16
N ILE A 176 -10.88 -2.88 23.92
CA ILE A 176 -9.69 -2.97 23.07
C ILE A 176 -9.18 -1.59 22.66
N ARG A 177 -10.08 -0.66 22.31
CA ARG A 177 -9.70 0.72 21.98
C ARG A 177 -9.00 1.43 23.13
N ASP A 178 -9.46 1.24 24.34
CA ASP A 178 -8.89 1.87 25.50
C ASP A 178 -7.51 1.28 25.82
N LYS A 179 -7.33 -0.05 25.73
CA LYS A 179 -6.02 -0.71 25.82
C LYS A 179 -5.06 -0.19 24.75
N PHE A 180 -5.51 -0.06 23.51
CA PHE A 180 -4.73 0.54 22.43
C PHE A 180 -4.27 1.96 22.79
N ASN A 181 -5.20 2.81 23.24
CA ASN A 181 -4.90 4.19 23.62
C ASN A 181 -3.98 4.30 24.85
N GLU A 182 -4.08 3.39 25.81
CA GLU A 182 -3.21 3.34 26.99
C GLU A 182 -1.76 2.98 26.63
N ALA A 183 -1.56 2.10 25.67
CA ALA A 183 -0.25 1.68 25.21
C ALA A 183 0.41 2.71 24.27
N LYS A 184 -0.43 3.44 23.52
CA LYS A 184 0.01 4.41 22.52
C LYS A 184 0.99 5.45 23.10
N GLY A 185 2.14 5.62 22.42
CA GLY A 185 3.21 6.54 22.84
C GLY A 185 4.02 6.10 24.06
N LYS A 186 3.78 4.87 24.58
CA LYS A 186 4.55 4.27 25.68
C LYS A 186 5.40 3.09 25.22
N LEU A 187 5.16 2.61 23.99
CA LEU A 187 5.92 1.53 23.39
C LEU A 187 7.25 2.03 22.82
N ASN A 188 8.23 1.13 22.77
CA ASN A 188 9.38 1.33 21.90
C ASN A 188 9.04 0.80 20.52
N TYR A 189 8.80 1.68 19.54
CA TYR A 189 8.40 1.33 18.18
C TYR A 189 9.52 0.71 17.33
N ASP A 190 10.73 0.59 17.88
CA ASP A 190 11.87 -0.07 17.24
C ASP A 190 12.07 -1.51 17.71
N ILE A 191 11.34 -1.93 18.75
CA ILE A 191 11.41 -3.28 19.31
C ILE A 191 10.08 -4.00 19.08
N ILE A 192 10.14 -5.18 18.48
CA ILE A 192 8.99 -6.07 18.30
C ILE A 192 8.98 -7.07 19.47
N ASP A 193 8.28 -6.69 20.54
CA ASP A 193 7.99 -7.55 21.70
C ASP A 193 6.50 -7.94 21.73
N ASP A 194 6.09 -8.74 22.71
CA ASP A 194 4.70 -9.18 22.85
C ASP A 194 3.71 -8.00 22.94
N LYS A 195 4.12 -6.87 23.55
CA LYS A 195 3.28 -5.67 23.65
C LYS A 195 3.13 -4.97 22.30
N ALA A 196 4.19 -4.92 21.52
CA ALA A 196 4.17 -4.36 20.17
C ALA A 196 3.28 -5.20 19.25
N ILE A 197 3.35 -6.52 19.35
CA ILE A 197 2.51 -7.45 18.56
C ILE A 197 1.04 -7.29 18.95
N GLU A 198 0.75 -7.27 20.27
CA GLU A 198 -0.62 -7.05 20.75
C GLU A 198 -1.18 -5.69 20.31
N HIS A 199 -0.38 -4.65 20.37
CA HIS A 199 -0.74 -3.29 19.95
C HIS A 199 -1.06 -3.24 18.43
N ALA A 200 -0.25 -3.86 17.59
CA ALA A 200 -0.50 -3.96 16.15
C ALA A 200 -1.79 -4.76 15.85
N ALA A 201 -2.04 -5.84 16.59
CA ALA A 201 -3.28 -6.60 16.49
C ALA A 201 -4.51 -5.74 16.87
N TYR A 202 -4.40 -4.97 17.94
CA TYR A 202 -5.45 -4.05 18.37
C TYR A 202 -5.69 -2.94 17.33
N MET A 203 -4.64 -2.41 16.71
CA MET A 203 -4.74 -1.46 15.60
C MET A 203 -5.60 -2.02 14.46
N ILE A 204 -5.32 -3.24 14.01
CA ILE A 204 -6.07 -3.91 12.95
C ILE A 204 -7.51 -4.16 13.39
N PHE A 205 -7.72 -4.69 14.59
CA PHE A 205 -9.03 -5.00 15.13
C PHE A 205 -9.92 -3.74 15.22
N ILE A 206 -9.44 -2.66 15.86
CA ILE A 206 -10.22 -1.42 15.99
C ILE A 206 -10.50 -0.76 14.66
N ASN A 207 -9.53 -0.76 13.73
CA ASN A 207 -9.71 -0.23 12.38
C ASN A 207 -10.81 -0.99 11.61
N LYS A 208 -10.85 -2.31 11.71
CA LYS A 208 -11.85 -3.13 11.02
C LYS A 208 -13.21 -3.12 11.71
N SER A 209 -13.31 -2.89 13.01
CA SER A 209 -14.54 -2.90 13.78
C SER A 209 -15.15 -1.51 14.05
N CYS A 210 -14.41 -0.43 13.82
CA CYS A 210 -14.91 0.93 13.97
C CYS A 210 -15.84 1.38 12.83
N PHE A 211 -16.47 2.52 13.03
CA PHE A 211 -17.34 3.16 12.04
C PHE A 211 -16.56 3.53 10.77
N ASN A 212 -17.01 3.02 9.64
CA ASN A 212 -16.41 3.18 8.30
C ASN A 212 -14.95 2.73 8.13
N GLY A 213 -14.31 2.14 9.14
CA GLY A 213 -12.91 1.75 9.08
C GLY A 213 -11.95 2.95 8.99
N LEU A 214 -12.32 4.06 9.62
CA LEU A 214 -11.49 5.25 9.66
C LEU A 214 -10.40 5.12 10.74
N TYR A 215 -9.24 5.72 10.50
CA TYR A 215 -8.30 6.05 11.57
C TYR A 215 -8.44 7.54 11.87
N ARG A 216 -8.68 7.89 13.12
CA ARG A 216 -8.78 9.28 13.56
C ARG A 216 -8.37 9.41 15.02
N GLU A 217 -7.65 10.46 15.32
CA GLU A 217 -7.20 10.80 16.66
C GLU A 217 -7.94 12.05 17.18
N ASN A 218 -8.05 12.14 18.50
CA ASN A 218 -8.46 13.38 19.16
C ASN A 218 -7.24 14.29 19.40
N LYS A 219 -7.46 15.50 19.90
CA LYS A 219 -6.38 16.48 20.20
C LYS A 219 -5.31 15.96 21.17
N LYS A 220 -5.61 14.90 21.94
CA LYS A 220 -4.65 14.26 22.87
C LYS A 220 -3.89 13.11 22.19
N GLY A 221 -4.12 12.86 20.90
CA GLY A 221 -3.49 11.78 20.14
C GLY A 221 -4.13 10.40 20.34
N GLY A 222 -5.24 10.27 21.06
CA GLY A 222 -5.94 9.00 21.22
C GLY A 222 -6.87 8.68 20.06
N PHE A 223 -6.91 7.43 19.63
CA PHE A 223 -7.86 6.93 18.64
C PHE A 223 -9.30 7.12 19.16
N ASN A 224 -10.16 7.77 18.38
CA ASN A 224 -11.48 8.22 18.86
C ASN A 224 -12.66 7.86 17.94
N VAL A 225 -12.48 6.96 16.98
CA VAL A 225 -13.59 6.53 16.10
C VAL A 225 -14.57 5.68 16.90
N PRO A 226 -15.90 5.87 16.74
CA PRO A 226 -16.89 5.08 17.44
C PRO A 226 -17.04 3.68 16.88
N PHE A 227 -17.70 2.80 17.61
CA PHE A 227 -18.03 1.44 17.22
C PHE A 227 -18.82 1.38 15.89
N GLY A 228 -18.47 0.46 15.03
CA GLY A 228 -19.05 0.30 13.68
C GLY A 228 -20.31 -0.54 13.60
N LYS A 229 -20.83 -1.03 14.73
CA LYS A 229 -22.06 -1.82 14.86
C LYS A 229 -22.11 -3.06 13.94
N LYS A 230 -21.00 -3.78 13.82
CA LYS A 230 -20.94 -5.01 13.01
C LYS A 230 -21.48 -6.20 13.80
N GLU A 231 -22.42 -6.94 13.24
CA GLU A 231 -22.94 -8.17 13.83
C GLU A 231 -21.92 -9.30 13.79
N LYS A 232 -21.22 -9.44 12.67
CA LYS A 232 -20.11 -10.39 12.49
C LYS A 232 -18.87 -9.63 12.01
N LEU A 233 -17.74 -9.91 12.64
CA LEU A 233 -16.46 -9.31 12.30
C LEU A 233 -15.58 -10.35 11.61
N ASN A 234 -15.07 -9.98 10.44
CA ASN A 234 -13.87 -10.56 9.84
C ASN A 234 -12.82 -9.45 9.82
N CYS A 235 -11.93 -9.43 10.82
CA CYS A 235 -11.00 -8.32 11.00
C CYS A 235 -9.71 -8.47 10.19
N TYR A 236 -9.40 -9.68 9.71
CA TYR A 236 -8.22 -9.93 8.90
C TYR A 236 -8.47 -11.05 7.88
N ASP A 237 -7.59 -11.15 6.92
CA ASP A 237 -7.47 -12.22 5.95
C ASP A 237 -6.06 -12.81 6.12
N ARG A 238 -5.98 -14.08 6.60
CA ARG A 238 -4.70 -14.76 6.89
C ARG A 238 -3.78 -14.78 5.68
N GLU A 239 -4.31 -15.20 4.54
CA GLU A 239 -3.53 -15.31 3.31
C GLU A 239 -2.98 -13.94 2.89
N ASN A 240 -3.78 -12.89 3.05
CA ASN A 240 -3.34 -11.53 2.75
C ASN A 240 -2.26 -11.03 3.72
N ILE A 241 -2.35 -11.33 5.03
CA ILE A 241 -1.29 -10.97 5.98
C ILE A 241 0.02 -11.67 5.60
N MET A 242 -0.03 -12.95 5.24
CA MET A 242 1.14 -13.70 4.80
C MET A 242 1.72 -13.15 3.48
N ALA A 243 0.86 -12.79 2.52
CA ALA A 243 1.27 -12.15 1.26
C ALA A 243 1.93 -10.79 1.52
N VAL A 244 1.37 -9.98 2.43
CA VAL A 244 1.96 -8.68 2.83
C VAL A 244 3.30 -8.88 3.54
N SER A 245 3.42 -9.84 4.46
CA SER A 245 4.69 -10.17 5.11
C SER A 245 5.77 -10.50 4.10
N GLN A 246 5.43 -11.33 3.11
CA GLN A 246 6.37 -11.69 2.05
C GLN A 246 6.75 -10.48 1.17
N ALA A 247 5.78 -9.63 0.81
CA ALA A 247 6.03 -8.42 0.03
C ALA A 247 6.96 -7.44 0.78
N LEU A 248 6.86 -7.40 2.11
CA LEU A 248 7.68 -6.54 2.96
C LEU A 248 9.07 -7.08 3.27
N LYS A 249 9.40 -8.33 2.93
CA LYS A 249 10.62 -9.04 3.38
C LYS A 249 11.90 -8.22 3.21
N ASN A 250 12.10 -7.62 2.05
CA ASN A 250 13.30 -6.83 1.72
C ASN A 250 13.04 -5.31 1.71
N VAL A 251 11.87 -4.87 2.22
CA VAL A 251 11.51 -3.46 2.25
C VAL A 251 12.14 -2.77 3.45
N ILE A 252 12.73 -1.61 3.23
CA ILE A 252 13.21 -0.71 4.28
C ILE A 252 12.00 0.06 4.80
N ILE A 253 11.72 -0.04 6.10
CA ILE A 253 10.57 0.59 6.74
C ILE A 253 11.08 1.68 7.68
N LEU A 254 10.81 2.92 7.34
CA LEU A 254 11.18 4.11 8.12
C LEU A 254 9.95 4.62 8.88
N ASN A 255 10.21 5.34 9.99
CA ASN A 255 9.17 6.03 10.75
C ASN A 255 9.65 7.46 11.03
N GLY A 256 9.04 8.44 10.41
CA GLY A 256 9.41 9.83 10.64
C GLY A 256 8.96 10.78 9.55
N ASP A 257 9.65 11.90 9.48
CA ASP A 257 9.39 12.93 8.48
C ASP A 257 9.70 12.43 7.06
N PHE A 258 8.97 12.94 6.08
CA PHE A 258 9.11 12.55 4.66
C PHE A 258 10.49 12.85 4.07
N GLU A 259 11.23 13.84 4.60
CA GLU A 259 12.57 14.18 4.14
C GLU A 259 13.61 13.09 4.50
N GLY A 260 13.30 12.23 5.49
CA GLY A 260 14.18 11.12 5.89
C GLY A 260 14.47 10.07 4.80
N ILE A 261 13.77 10.12 3.67
CA ILE A 261 14.04 9.22 2.54
C ILE A 261 15.24 9.63 1.69
N ILE A 262 15.78 10.84 1.87
CA ILE A 262 16.78 11.43 0.95
C ILE A 262 18.03 10.55 0.78
N GLU A 263 18.45 9.84 1.83
CA GLU A 263 19.64 8.97 1.83
C GLU A 263 19.49 7.75 0.90
N TYR A 264 18.26 7.44 0.46
CA TYR A 264 17.95 6.29 -0.38
C TYR A 264 17.70 6.66 -1.85
N VAL A 265 17.79 7.95 -2.19
CA VAL A 265 17.40 8.48 -3.50
C VAL A 265 18.60 8.64 -4.42
N ASP A 266 18.48 8.19 -5.66
CA ASP A 266 19.39 8.38 -6.76
C ASP A 266 18.63 8.65 -8.08
N GLU A 267 19.34 8.79 -9.20
CA GLU A 267 18.76 9.03 -10.52
C GLU A 267 17.92 7.87 -11.07
N ASN A 268 18.05 6.66 -10.50
CA ASN A 268 17.28 5.46 -10.88
C ASN A 268 16.12 5.21 -9.90
N THR A 269 15.69 6.23 -9.17
CA THR A 269 14.62 6.15 -8.17
C THR A 269 13.28 6.65 -8.74
N PHE A 270 12.21 5.90 -8.48
CA PHE A 270 10.83 6.37 -8.64
C PHE A 270 10.19 6.59 -7.27
N ILE A 271 9.64 7.79 -7.06
CA ILE A 271 9.01 8.20 -5.80
C ILE A 271 7.54 8.51 -6.05
N TYR A 272 6.65 7.82 -5.31
CA TYR A 272 5.24 8.18 -5.27
C TYR A 272 4.90 8.88 -3.94
N MET A 273 4.33 10.08 -4.02
CA MET A 273 3.97 10.91 -2.87
C MET A 273 2.47 11.12 -2.78
N ASP A 274 1.86 10.64 -1.68
CA ASP A 274 0.45 10.87 -1.34
C ASP A 274 0.35 11.54 0.04
N PRO A 275 0.78 12.81 0.17
CA PRO A 275 0.76 13.53 1.44
C PRO A 275 -0.67 13.76 1.91
N PRO A 276 -0.88 14.08 3.20
CA PRO A 276 -2.18 14.57 3.66
C PRO A 276 -2.66 15.72 2.79
N TYR A 277 -3.92 15.62 2.34
CA TYR A 277 -4.48 16.56 1.38
C TYR A 277 -4.73 17.93 2.02
N ARG A 278 -4.49 19.00 1.24
CA ARG A 278 -4.88 20.34 1.62
C ARG A 278 -6.39 20.41 1.84
N PRO A 279 -6.87 20.87 3.00
CA PRO A 279 -8.29 21.01 3.26
C PRO A 279 -8.96 21.95 2.24
N LEU A 280 -10.03 21.49 1.59
CA LEU A 280 -10.78 22.31 0.63
C LEU A 280 -11.66 23.37 1.30
N ASN A 281 -11.99 23.26 2.59
CA ASN A 281 -12.80 24.22 3.38
C ASN A 281 -12.36 24.22 4.83
N ALA A 282 -12.58 25.32 5.56
CA ALA A 282 -12.32 25.42 7.01
C ALA A 282 -13.07 24.36 7.86
N SER A 283 -14.18 23.79 7.36
CA SER A 283 -14.95 22.74 8.02
C SER A 283 -14.51 21.31 7.65
N SER A 284 -13.65 21.13 6.65
CA SER A 284 -13.13 19.83 6.21
C SER A 284 -11.79 19.48 6.83
N ASN A 285 -11.49 19.99 8.03
CA ASN A 285 -10.32 19.66 8.82
C ASN A 285 -10.28 18.16 9.24
N PHE A 286 -10.43 17.24 8.27
CA PHE A 286 -10.21 15.80 8.46
C PHE A 286 -8.71 15.44 8.53
N ASN A 287 -7.81 16.42 8.47
CA ASN A 287 -6.35 16.23 8.50
C ASN A 287 -5.78 16.03 9.91
N GLU A 288 -6.62 15.65 10.90
CA GLU A 288 -6.20 15.32 12.27
C GLU A 288 -5.57 13.91 12.38
N TYR A 289 -4.79 13.48 11.36
CA TYR A 289 -4.07 12.19 11.39
C TYR A 289 -2.69 12.28 12.03
N SER A 290 -2.19 13.50 12.26
CA SER A 290 -0.92 13.77 12.94
C SER A 290 -1.09 14.87 13.98
N LYS A 291 -0.21 14.89 14.99
CA LYS A 291 -0.17 15.94 16.04
C LYS A 291 0.03 17.35 15.43
N GLU A 292 0.65 17.44 14.26
CA GLU A 292 0.80 18.66 13.49
C GLU A 292 0.02 18.57 12.17
N PRO A 293 -0.86 19.54 11.86
CA PRO A 293 -1.60 19.56 10.62
C PRO A 293 -0.66 19.75 9.42
N PHE A 294 -0.86 18.97 8.35
CA PHE A 294 -0.14 19.15 7.09
C PHE A 294 -0.76 20.37 6.36
N ASN A 295 -0.37 21.57 6.81
CA ASN A 295 -0.87 22.86 6.34
C ASN A 295 -0.15 23.36 5.08
N ASP A 296 -0.46 24.59 4.66
CA ASP A 296 0.15 25.21 3.47
C ASP A 296 1.68 25.35 3.60
N ASP A 297 2.22 25.57 4.80
CA ASP A 297 3.67 25.63 5.02
C ASP A 297 4.32 24.25 4.85
N ALA A 298 3.66 23.18 5.32
CA ALA A 298 4.10 21.81 5.07
C ALA A 298 4.04 21.46 3.57
N GLN A 299 3.01 21.91 2.84
CA GLN A 299 2.94 21.75 1.39
C GLN A 299 4.07 22.51 0.67
N ARG A 300 4.42 23.72 1.12
CA ARG A 300 5.57 24.49 0.59
C ARG A 300 6.90 23.80 0.89
N ARG A 301 7.05 23.22 2.08
CA ARG A 301 8.25 22.44 2.44
C ARG A 301 8.36 21.21 1.55
N LEU A 302 7.25 20.48 1.33
CA LEU A 302 7.23 19.33 0.44
C LEU A 302 7.59 19.72 -1.02
N SER A 303 7.16 20.90 -1.49
CA SER A 303 7.55 21.36 -2.82
C SER A 303 9.04 21.65 -2.93
N LYS A 304 9.68 22.22 -1.89
CA LYS A 304 11.14 22.39 -1.87
C LYS A 304 11.84 21.04 -1.92
N PHE A 305 11.39 20.09 -1.12
CA PHE A 305 11.92 18.73 -1.13
C PHE A 305 11.73 18.04 -2.48
N PHE A 306 10.58 18.24 -3.15
CA PHE A 306 10.35 17.77 -4.51
C PHE A 306 11.39 18.31 -5.50
N ASN A 307 11.78 19.61 -5.37
CA ASN A 307 12.82 20.19 -6.20
C ASN A 307 14.19 19.56 -5.93
N GLU A 308 14.56 19.33 -4.66
CA GLU A 308 15.81 18.66 -4.28
C GLU A 308 15.89 17.25 -4.89
N LEU A 309 14.81 16.48 -4.81
CA LEU A 309 14.73 15.15 -5.39
C LEU A 309 14.81 15.18 -6.93
N ASN A 310 14.20 16.20 -7.55
CA ASN A 310 14.32 16.43 -8.99
C ASN A 310 15.76 16.78 -9.42
N GLU A 311 16.49 17.54 -8.63
CA GLU A 311 17.91 17.86 -8.87
C GLU A 311 18.81 16.62 -8.80
N ILE A 312 18.47 15.63 -7.95
CA ILE A 312 19.14 14.33 -7.92
C ILE A 312 18.86 13.52 -9.20
N GLY A 313 17.74 13.79 -9.89
CA GLY A 313 17.34 13.08 -11.12
C GLY A 313 16.24 12.04 -10.91
N ALA A 314 15.74 11.88 -9.68
CA ALA A 314 14.66 10.95 -9.38
C ALA A 314 13.39 11.27 -10.16
N LYS A 315 12.63 10.25 -10.53
CA LYS A 315 11.29 10.40 -11.13
C LYS A 315 10.26 10.48 -10.02
N ILE A 316 9.41 11.49 -10.06
CA ILE A 316 8.49 11.79 -8.95
C ILE A 316 7.07 11.92 -9.47
N MET A 317 6.14 11.23 -8.82
CA MET A 317 4.70 11.38 -9.00
C MET A 317 4.07 11.75 -7.65
N LYS A 318 3.37 12.88 -7.61
CA LYS A 318 2.70 13.38 -6.39
C LYS A 318 1.21 13.56 -6.64
N SER A 319 0.35 13.05 -5.76
CA SER A 319 -1.09 13.30 -5.77
C SER A 319 -1.51 14.30 -4.70
N ASN A 320 -2.61 15.05 -4.95
CA ASN A 320 -3.27 15.87 -3.94
C ASN A 320 -4.72 16.18 -4.36
N SER A 321 -5.51 16.82 -3.46
CA SER A 321 -6.80 17.40 -3.82
C SER A 321 -6.60 18.58 -4.77
N ASP A 322 -7.50 18.74 -5.75
CA ASP A 322 -7.54 19.93 -6.59
C ASP A 322 -8.30 21.06 -5.86
N PRO A 323 -7.63 22.17 -5.51
CA PRO A 323 -8.29 23.30 -4.84
C PRO A 323 -9.41 23.91 -5.68
N LYS A 324 -9.28 23.81 -7.02
CA LYS A 324 -10.28 24.33 -7.98
C LYS A 324 -11.63 23.61 -7.90
N ASN A 325 -11.74 22.52 -7.17
CA ASN A 325 -13.03 21.92 -6.82
C ASN A 325 -13.91 22.82 -5.92
N THR A 326 -13.30 23.78 -5.24
CA THR A 326 -13.96 24.66 -4.27
C THR A 326 -13.88 26.13 -4.68
N ASP A 327 -12.73 26.57 -5.17
CA ASP A 327 -12.48 27.90 -5.69
C ASP A 327 -11.69 27.79 -6.99
N GLU A 328 -12.33 28.15 -8.12
CA GLU A 328 -11.71 28.08 -9.45
C GLU A 328 -10.47 28.97 -9.60
N ASN A 329 -10.33 29.98 -8.72
CA ASN A 329 -9.20 30.89 -8.70
C ASN A 329 -8.09 30.49 -7.74
N ASP A 330 -8.22 29.36 -7.02
CA ASP A 330 -7.14 28.86 -6.15
C ASP A 330 -6.03 28.21 -6.99
N GLU A 331 -4.98 28.98 -7.24
CA GLU A 331 -3.79 28.61 -8.02
C GLU A 331 -2.66 28.03 -7.13
N PHE A 332 -2.91 27.71 -5.86
CA PHE A 332 -1.87 27.32 -4.89
C PHE A 332 -0.92 26.26 -5.41
N PHE A 333 -1.41 25.14 -5.95
CA PHE A 333 -0.54 24.11 -6.47
C PHE A 333 -0.03 24.43 -7.88
N ASP A 334 -0.80 25.15 -8.69
CA ASP A 334 -0.38 25.57 -10.03
C ASP A 334 0.83 26.51 -9.96
N GLU A 335 0.85 27.43 -8.98
CA GLU A 335 2.01 28.30 -8.71
C GLU A 335 3.19 27.53 -8.11
N LEU A 336 2.90 26.68 -7.08
CA LEU A 336 3.90 25.97 -6.29
C LEU A 336 4.69 24.95 -7.13
N TYR A 337 4.07 24.38 -8.15
CA TYR A 337 4.66 23.38 -9.05
C TYR A 337 4.66 23.82 -10.52
N SER A 338 4.73 25.15 -10.77
CA SER A 338 4.66 25.73 -12.12
C SER A 338 5.70 25.22 -13.10
N ASN A 339 6.84 24.69 -12.62
CA ASN A 339 7.91 24.11 -13.44
C ASN A 339 7.69 22.64 -13.80
N TYR A 340 6.57 22.04 -13.38
CA TYR A 340 6.30 20.61 -13.50
C TYR A 340 4.98 20.33 -14.23
N ASN A 341 4.77 19.08 -14.62
CA ASN A 341 3.55 18.67 -15.28
C ASN A 341 2.43 18.51 -14.25
N ILE A 342 1.36 19.28 -14.36
CA ILE A 342 0.17 19.17 -13.50
C ILE A 342 -0.98 18.61 -14.34
N SER A 343 -1.44 17.42 -14.00
CA SER A 343 -2.61 16.77 -14.62
C SER A 343 -3.77 16.75 -13.63
N ARG A 344 -4.97 17.13 -14.10
CA ARG A 344 -6.22 16.99 -13.33
C ARG A 344 -6.91 15.71 -13.71
N ILE A 345 -7.11 14.83 -12.75
CA ILE A 345 -7.70 13.50 -12.95
C ILE A 345 -9.04 13.39 -12.24
N SER A 346 -9.98 12.69 -12.85
CA SER A 346 -11.32 12.53 -12.27
C SER A 346 -11.33 11.40 -11.24
N ALA A 347 -11.60 11.71 -9.98
CA ALA A 347 -11.75 10.76 -8.89
C ALA A 347 -13.21 10.62 -8.46
N SER A 348 -13.66 9.39 -8.19
CA SER A 348 -14.98 9.14 -7.61
C SER A 348 -14.89 9.15 -6.08
N ARG A 349 -15.52 10.11 -5.39
CA ARG A 349 -15.64 10.08 -3.93
C ARG A 349 -16.53 8.93 -3.47
N SER A 350 -15.95 7.98 -2.73
CA SER A 350 -16.67 6.84 -2.13
C SER A 350 -17.34 7.17 -0.80
N ILE A 351 -16.97 8.26 -0.12
CA ILE A 351 -17.41 8.61 1.23
C ILE A 351 -17.88 10.07 1.25
N ASN A 352 -19.20 10.27 1.26
CA ASN A 352 -19.80 11.53 1.68
C ASN A 352 -21.01 11.22 2.56
N SER A 353 -21.13 11.93 3.69
CA SER A 353 -22.25 11.79 4.62
C SER A 353 -23.60 12.31 4.06
N LYS A 354 -23.57 13.12 2.99
CA LYS A 354 -24.74 13.61 2.27
C LYS A 354 -24.76 13.06 0.84
N GLY A 355 -25.84 12.39 0.46
CA GLY A 355 -26.01 11.75 -0.86
C GLY A 355 -25.91 12.71 -2.06
N THR A 356 -26.16 13.99 -1.86
CA THR A 356 -26.05 15.07 -2.88
C THR A 356 -24.61 15.50 -3.17
N GLY A 357 -23.61 15.06 -2.37
CA GLY A 357 -22.18 15.37 -2.56
C GLY A 357 -21.37 14.29 -3.26
N ARG A 358 -22.02 13.32 -3.91
CA ARG A 358 -21.36 12.23 -4.69
C ARG A 358 -21.15 12.68 -6.13
N GLY A 359 -20.32 13.72 -6.35
CA GLY A 359 -19.91 14.17 -7.69
C GLY A 359 -18.52 13.63 -8.05
N LYS A 360 -18.17 13.72 -9.34
CA LYS A 360 -16.79 13.59 -9.79
C LYS A 360 -16.00 14.74 -9.18
N VAL A 361 -14.91 14.44 -8.48
CA VAL A 361 -14.00 15.41 -7.89
C VAL A 361 -12.68 15.29 -8.63
N SER A 362 -12.09 16.42 -8.95
CA SER A 362 -10.77 16.48 -9.53
C SER A 362 -9.72 16.26 -8.45
N GLU A 363 -8.74 15.39 -8.72
CA GLU A 363 -7.46 15.32 -8.00
C GLU A 363 -6.35 15.80 -8.93
N ILE A 364 -5.31 16.40 -8.37
CA ILE A 364 -4.13 16.79 -9.12
C ILE A 364 -3.06 15.71 -9.03
N LEU A 365 -2.40 15.48 -10.15
CA LEU A 365 -1.23 14.63 -10.26
C LEU A 365 -0.09 15.45 -10.83
N ILE A 366 1.00 15.56 -10.07
CA ILE A 366 2.17 16.37 -10.39
C ILE A 366 3.33 15.43 -10.69
N THR A 367 3.98 15.61 -11.84
CA THR A 367 5.15 14.81 -12.24
C THR A 367 6.28 15.70 -12.76
N ASN A 368 7.53 15.26 -12.59
CA ASN A 368 8.73 15.95 -13.10
C ASN A 368 9.27 15.34 -14.41
N TYR A 369 8.49 14.51 -15.06
CA TYR A 369 8.83 13.84 -16.33
C TYR A 369 7.72 13.95 -17.35
#